data_08f97d5b7fcab94c67cde9e95a845d4a
#
_entry.id   08f97d5b7fcab94c67cde9e95a845d4a
#
_cell.length_a   1.000
_cell.length_b   1.000
_cell.length_c   1.000
_cell.angle_alpha   90.00
_cell.angle_beta   90.00
_cell.angle_gamma   90.00
#
_symmetry.space_group_name_H-M   'P 1'
#
loop_
_entity.id
_entity.type
_entity.pdbx_description
1 polymer ?
#
loop_
_entity_poly.entity_id
_entity_poly.type
_entity_poly.pdbx_seq_one_letter_code
_entity_poly.pdbx_strand_id
1 'polypeptide(L)'
;MSSSTHQVPLVPLAGGVQIPQLGFGVFQIPPEDTAEITTLAFQTGYRHIDTASAYRNEAGVGQAFRASGLDRDEVFVTTKCFNTDQGYEEAKHALHASLERLELDYVDLYLIHWPVPAHDRYVETWRAFIESQEEGLVRSIGVSNFQPAHLRRLVDETGVAPVVNQVELHPYLQQAGLRREHEERGIVTEAWSPLAQGAVADDPVIARIAEAHDRTPGQVVLRWHVQLGNVVFPKSVTPERIEENLRIFDFHLSQSEMEEIEALDRGERIGPDPDTFVRP
;
A
#
# COMPACT_ATOMS: atom_id res chain seq x y z
N MET A 1 22.16 12.76 -22.77
CA MET A 1 22.28 11.58 -21.85
C MET A 1 20.88 11.05 -21.69
N SER A 2 20.60 9.87 -22.24
CA SER A 2 19.25 9.27 -22.16
C SER A 2 18.99 8.90 -20.71
N SER A 3 18.06 9.58 -20.04
CA SER A 3 17.53 9.13 -18.74
C SER A 3 16.78 7.83 -19.01
N SER A 4 17.36 6.69 -18.67
CA SER A 4 16.60 5.47 -18.55
C SER A 4 15.62 5.69 -17.38
N THR A 5 14.43 6.16 -17.70
CA THR A 5 13.31 6.14 -16.74
C THR A 5 13.09 4.68 -16.36
N HIS A 6 13.44 4.32 -15.15
CA HIS A 6 13.12 3.01 -14.57
C HIS A 6 11.60 2.90 -14.51
N GLN A 7 11.03 2.22 -15.51
CA GLN A 7 9.59 2.06 -15.58
C GLN A 7 9.16 1.10 -14.46
N VAL A 8 8.39 1.60 -13.51
CA VAL A 8 7.78 0.78 -12.45
C VAL A 8 6.82 -0.22 -13.09
N PRO A 9 6.98 -1.54 -12.86
CA PRO A 9 6.04 -2.54 -13.36
C PRO A 9 4.62 -2.30 -12.86
N LEU A 10 3.65 -2.70 -13.68
CA LEU A 10 2.24 -2.67 -13.32
C LEU A 10 1.77 -4.08 -12.94
N VAL A 11 1.03 -4.19 -11.85
CA VAL A 11 0.41 -5.42 -11.37
C VAL A 11 -1.07 -5.39 -11.74
N PRO A 12 -1.60 -6.42 -12.43
CA PRO A 12 -3.01 -6.47 -12.77
C PRO A 12 -3.86 -6.76 -11.52
N LEU A 13 -4.90 -5.96 -11.31
CA LEU A 13 -5.95 -6.20 -10.33
C LEU A 13 -7.16 -6.87 -11.02
N ALA A 14 -7.97 -7.58 -10.24
CA ALA A 14 -9.25 -8.06 -10.75
C ALA A 14 -10.09 -6.86 -11.26
N GLY A 15 -10.82 -7.07 -12.37
CA GLY A 15 -11.58 -5.98 -13.01
C GLY A 15 -10.79 -5.16 -14.05
N GLY A 16 -9.52 -5.52 -14.33
CA GLY A 16 -8.73 -4.94 -15.42
C GLY A 16 -7.99 -3.64 -15.08
N VAL A 17 -8.07 -3.17 -13.85
CA VAL A 17 -7.26 -2.06 -13.34
C VAL A 17 -5.83 -2.55 -13.12
N GLN A 18 -4.85 -1.67 -13.34
CA GLN A 18 -3.43 -1.96 -13.10
C GLN A 18 -2.89 -1.01 -12.03
N ILE A 19 -2.16 -1.55 -11.06
CA ILE A 19 -1.52 -0.79 -9.99
C ILE A 19 0.00 -0.78 -10.17
N PRO A 20 0.69 0.39 -10.04
CA PRO A 20 2.14 0.41 -10.02
C PRO A 20 2.68 -0.39 -8.83
N GLN A 21 3.60 -1.32 -9.09
CA GLN A 21 4.15 -2.23 -8.08
C GLN A 21 4.95 -1.52 -6.98
N LEU A 22 5.47 -0.32 -7.29
CA LEU A 22 6.11 0.57 -6.33
C LEU A 22 5.34 1.89 -6.27
N GLY A 23 4.85 2.22 -5.10
CA GLY A 23 4.19 3.49 -4.77
C GLY A 23 4.98 4.30 -3.75
N PHE A 24 4.41 5.42 -3.36
CA PHE A 24 4.92 6.33 -2.34
C PHE A 24 3.90 6.46 -1.21
N GLY A 25 4.28 6.05 0.01
CA GLY A 25 3.44 6.16 1.19
C GLY A 25 3.61 7.51 1.89
N VAL A 26 2.50 8.10 2.34
CA VAL A 26 2.54 9.39 3.07
C VAL A 26 2.19 9.27 4.56
N PHE A 27 2.13 8.06 5.10
CA PHE A 27 1.91 7.86 6.54
C PHE A 27 2.96 8.59 7.38
N GLN A 28 2.55 9.32 8.42
CA GLN A 28 3.40 10.14 9.29
C GLN A 28 4.15 11.30 8.59
N ILE A 29 3.76 11.69 7.39
CA ILE A 29 4.17 12.97 6.84
C ILE A 29 3.20 14.03 7.41
N PRO A 30 3.72 15.11 8.07
CA PRO A 30 2.87 16.16 8.57
C PRO A 30 2.00 16.78 7.44
N PRO A 31 0.76 17.17 7.74
CA PRO A 31 -0.12 17.76 6.71
C PRO A 31 0.50 18.96 5.97
N GLU A 32 1.24 19.80 6.70
CA GLU A 32 1.94 20.97 6.17
C GLU A 32 3.05 20.64 5.18
N ASP A 33 3.71 19.46 5.32
CA ASP A 33 4.84 19.06 4.48
C ASP A 33 4.39 18.14 3.32
N THR A 34 3.17 17.61 3.40
CA THR A 34 2.72 16.53 2.48
C THR A 34 2.70 16.99 1.03
N ALA A 35 2.26 18.21 0.75
CA ALA A 35 2.20 18.72 -0.61
C ALA A 35 3.60 18.82 -1.25
N GLU A 36 4.58 19.36 -0.52
CA GLU A 36 5.96 19.49 -1.00
C GLU A 36 6.59 18.12 -1.26
N ILE A 37 6.50 17.20 -0.28
CA ILE A 37 7.13 15.88 -0.37
C ILE A 37 6.47 15.02 -1.44
N THR A 38 5.13 15.07 -1.58
CA THR A 38 4.43 14.34 -2.64
C THR A 38 4.74 14.91 -4.03
N THR A 39 4.91 16.24 -4.14
CA THR A 39 5.37 16.87 -5.40
C THR A 39 6.75 16.35 -5.78
N LEU A 40 7.67 16.25 -4.84
CA LEU A 40 8.99 15.66 -5.09
C LEU A 40 8.89 14.20 -5.53
N ALA A 41 8.00 13.39 -4.92
CA ALA A 41 7.78 12.02 -5.35
C ALA A 41 7.29 11.96 -6.83
N PHE A 42 6.36 12.80 -7.24
CA PHE A 42 5.92 12.88 -8.64
C PHE A 42 7.06 13.29 -9.59
N GLN A 43 7.86 14.29 -9.21
CA GLN A 43 9.03 14.74 -9.98
C GLN A 43 10.09 13.64 -10.13
N THR A 44 10.26 12.82 -9.10
CA THR A 44 11.17 11.66 -9.12
C THR A 44 10.67 10.54 -10.02
N GLY A 45 9.36 10.45 -10.27
CA GLY A 45 8.76 9.46 -11.17
C GLY A 45 7.75 8.51 -10.54
N TYR A 46 7.40 8.70 -9.25
CA TYR A 46 6.31 7.93 -8.65
C TYR A 46 4.97 8.27 -9.31
N ARG A 47 4.14 7.23 -9.48
CA ARG A 47 2.80 7.33 -10.08
C ARG A 47 1.74 6.63 -9.25
N HIS A 48 2.08 6.13 -8.06
CA HIS A 48 1.15 5.57 -7.08
C HIS A 48 1.41 6.23 -5.73
N ILE A 49 0.36 6.85 -5.15
CA ILE A 49 0.39 7.49 -3.82
C ILE A 49 -0.57 6.74 -2.90
N ASP A 50 -0.06 6.30 -1.74
CA ASP A 50 -0.86 5.68 -0.68
C ASP A 50 -1.06 6.65 0.48
N THR A 51 -2.31 7.07 0.69
CA THR A 51 -2.75 7.89 1.82
C THR A 51 -3.89 7.23 2.59
N ALA A 52 -4.49 7.91 3.55
CA ALA A 52 -5.68 7.51 4.29
C ALA A 52 -6.33 8.73 4.97
N SER A 53 -7.66 8.67 5.18
CA SER A 53 -8.36 9.72 5.94
C SER A 53 -7.77 9.93 7.35
N ALA A 54 -7.35 8.84 8.00
CA ALA A 54 -6.72 8.86 9.32
C ALA A 54 -5.38 9.61 9.36
N TYR A 55 -4.68 9.77 8.22
CA TYR A 55 -3.39 10.47 8.18
C TYR A 55 -3.55 11.99 8.19
N ARG A 56 -4.76 12.49 7.91
CA ARG A 56 -5.12 13.91 7.86
C ARG A 56 -4.30 14.73 6.87
N ASN A 57 -3.79 14.08 5.83
CA ASN A 57 -2.90 14.70 4.86
C ASN A 57 -3.37 14.54 3.40
N GLU A 58 -4.60 14.04 3.18
CA GLU A 58 -5.18 13.87 1.85
C GLU A 58 -5.21 15.19 1.03
N ALA A 59 -5.49 16.32 1.68
CA ALA A 59 -5.49 17.64 1.01
C ALA A 59 -4.11 17.99 0.42
N GLY A 60 -3.03 17.65 1.13
CA GLY A 60 -1.65 17.83 0.62
C GLY A 60 -1.35 16.94 -0.58
N VAL A 61 -1.88 15.70 -0.62
CA VAL A 61 -1.77 14.82 -1.77
C VAL A 61 -2.50 15.40 -2.98
N GLY A 62 -3.75 15.85 -2.81
CA GLY A 62 -4.52 16.51 -3.85
C GLY A 62 -3.85 17.77 -4.39
N GLN A 63 -3.31 18.60 -3.51
CA GLN A 63 -2.55 19.80 -3.89
C GLN A 63 -1.32 19.44 -4.74
N ALA A 64 -0.55 18.44 -4.34
CA ALA A 64 0.62 17.97 -5.07
C ALA A 64 0.25 17.44 -6.47
N PHE A 65 -0.84 16.66 -6.55
CA PHE A 65 -1.32 16.15 -7.83
C PHE A 65 -1.68 17.30 -8.79
N ARG A 66 -2.47 18.27 -8.36
CA ARG A 66 -2.84 19.42 -9.20
C ARG A 66 -1.62 20.24 -9.65
N ALA A 67 -0.62 20.37 -8.80
CA ALA A 67 0.63 21.10 -9.12
C ALA A 67 1.57 20.32 -10.03
N SER A 68 1.40 18.99 -10.16
CA SER A 68 2.30 18.13 -10.92
C SER A 68 2.20 18.29 -12.44
N GLY A 69 1.03 18.72 -12.93
CA GLY A 69 0.73 18.78 -14.37
C GLY A 69 0.51 17.41 -15.01
N LEU A 70 0.42 16.33 -14.22
CA LEU A 70 0.10 14.98 -14.68
C LEU A 70 -1.40 14.84 -14.96
N ASP A 71 -1.73 14.05 -15.97
CA ASP A 71 -3.13 13.69 -16.21
C ASP A 71 -3.64 12.73 -15.11
N ARG A 72 -4.96 12.75 -14.84
CA ARG A 72 -5.55 11.95 -13.75
C ARG A 72 -5.34 10.45 -13.92
N ASP A 73 -5.31 9.95 -15.13
CA ASP A 73 -5.08 8.54 -15.48
C ASP A 73 -3.60 8.12 -15.43
N GLU A 74 -2.67 9.06 -15.31
CA GLU A 74 -1.26 8.77 -15.07
C GLU A 74 -0.94 8.48 -13.60
N VAL A 75 -1.86 8.80 -12.67
CA VAL A 75 -1.60 8.66 -11.23
C VAL A 75 -2.61 7.73 -10.58
N PHE A 76 -2.11 6.75 -9.87
CA PHE A 76 -2.87 5.82 -9.04
C PHE A 76 -2.94 6.34 -7.60
N VAL A 77 -4.13 6.65 -7.10
CA VAL A 77 -4.35 7.17 -5.75
C VAL A 77 -5.10 6.16 -4.91
N THR A 78 -4.48 5.75 -3.80
CA THR A 78 -5.10 4.90 -2.76
C THR A 78 -5.43 5.75 -1.55
N THR A 79 -6.67 5.63 -1.05
CA THR A 79 -7.04 6.13 0.29
C THR A 79 -7.84 5.07 1.05
N LYS A 80 -8.13 5.33 2.34
CA LYS A 80 -8.71 4.32 3.25
C LYS A 80 -9.80 4.91 4.14
N CYS A 81 -10.89 4.14 4.29
CA CYS A 81 -11.94 4.37 5.27
C CYS A 81 -11.43 4.00 6.66
N PHE A 82 -11.45 4.96 7.59
CA PHE A 82 -10.96 4.69 8.93
C PHE A 82 -12.00 3.96 9.79
N ASN A 83 -11.56 3.45 10.94
CA ASN A 83 -12.35 2.59 11.83
C ASN A 83 -13.63 3.25 12.34
N THR A 84 -13.58 4.58 12.62
CA THR A 84 -14.72 5.37 13.09
C THR A 84 -15.80 5.58 12.03
N ASP A 85 -15.43 5.41 10.77
CA ASP A 85 -16.27 5.71 9.62
C ASP A 85 -16.84 4.43 8.98
N GLN A 86 -16.67 3.28 9.67
CA GLN A 86 -17.25 2.01 9.23
C GLN A 86 -18.77 1.99 9.39
N GLY A 87 -19.42 1.37 8.44
CA GLY A 87 -20.88 1.26 8.30
C GLY A 87 -21.27 1.59 6.87
N TYR A 88 -22.54 1.39 6.52
CA TYR A 88 -22.96 1.59 5.13
C TYR A 88 -23.01 3.08 4.76
N GLU A 89 -23.79 3.88 5.48
CA GLU A 89 -23.92 5.32 5.21
C GLU A 89 -22.68 6.10 5.60
N GLU A 90 -22.06 5.74 6.73
CA GLU A 90 -20.86 6.38 7.25
C GLU A 90 -19.69 6.24 6.27
N ALA A 91 -19.52 5.06 5.67
CA ALA A 91 -18.45 4.81 4.70
C ALA A 91 -18.67 5.58 3.39
N LYS A 92 -19.90 5.74 2.91
CA LYS A 92 -20.21 6.57 1.76
C LYS A 92 -19.88 8.05 2.04
N HIS A 93 -20.30 8.57 3.19
CA HIS A 93 -19.96 9.93 3.61
C HIS A 93 -18.44 10.14 3.74
N ALA A 94 -17.72 9.16 4.30
CA ALA A 94 -16.27 9.21 4.46
C ALA A 94 -15.55 9.23 3.09
N LEU A 95 -16.04 8.48 2.10
CA LEU A 95 -15.49 8.50 0.75
C LEU A 95 -15.68 9.89 0.11
N HIS A 96 -16.89 10.45 0.15
CA HIS A 96 -17.14 11.79 -0.37
C HIS A 96 -16.25 12.85 0.29
N ALA A 97 -16.08 12.78 1.62
CA ALA A 97 -15.19 13.68 2.34
C ALA A 97 -13.70 13.48 1.94
N SER A 98 -13.27 12.26 1.63
CA SER A 98 -11.93 11.99 1.11
C SER A 98 -11.75 12.55 -0.29
N LEU A 99 -12.72 12.35 -1.20
CA LEU A 99 -12.71 12.92 -2.55
C LEU A 99 -12.66 14.45 -2.52
N GLU A 100 -13.42 15.08 -1.61
CA GLU A 100 -13.40 16.53 -1.41
C GLU A 100 -12.02 17.02 -0.94
N ARG A 101 -11.38 16.34 0.05
CA ARG A 101 -10.04 16.72 0.51
C ARG A 101 -8.96 16.51 -0.55
N LEU A 102 -9.08 15.42 -1.32
CA LEU A 102 -8.17 15.11 -2.44
C LEU A 102 -8.43 16.04 -3.65
N GLU A 103 -9.62 16.65 -3.73
CA GLU A 103 -10.14 17.38 -4.89
C GLU A 103 -10.10 16.51 -6.17
N LEU A 104 -10.60 15.27 -6.05
CA LEU A 104 -10.67 14.28 -7.11
C LEU A 104 -12.13 13.82 -7.31
N ASP A 105 -12.49 13.49 -8.56
CA ASP A 105 -13.80 12.92 -8.88
C ASP A 105 -13.89 11.43 -8.51
N TYR A 106 -12.75 10.75 -8.46
CA TYR A 106 -12.65 9.33 -8.09
C TYR A 106 -11.27 9.00 -7.50
N VAL A 107 -11.18 7.88 -6.75
CA VAL A 107 -9.91 7.25 -6.36
C VAL A 107 -9.72 5.93 -7.08
N ASP A 108 -8.47 5.50 -7.26
CA ASP A 108 -8.16 4.26 -7.96
C ASP A 108 -8.33 3.04 -7.06
N LEU A 109 -8.05 3.18 -5.76
CA LEU A 109 -8.22 2.12 -4.77
C LEU A 109 -8.73 2.71 -3.45
N TYR A 110 -9.82 2.14 -2.94
CA TYR A 110 -10.36 2.48 -1.62
C TYR A 110 -10.33 1.26 -0.72
N LEU A 111 -9.73 1.40 0.48
CA LEU A 111 -9.51 0.30 1.40
C LEU A 111 -10.30 0.48 2.70
N ILE A 112 -10.87 -0.62 3.24
CA ILE A 112 -11.21 -0.68 4.67
C ILE A 112 -9.89 -0.73 5.44
N HIS A 113 -9.62 0.25 6.31
CA HIS A 113 -8.29 0.40 6.94
C HIS A 113 -7.96 -0.74 7.92
N TRP A 114 -8.94 -1.19 8.72
CA TRP A 114 -8.83 -2.32 9.63
C TRP A 114 -10.16 -3.07 9.69
N PRO A 115 -10.18 -4.38 9.96
CA PRO A 115 -11.44 -5.14 10.09
C PRO A 115 -12.24 -4.75 11.33
N VAL A 116 -11.59 -4.39 12.43
CA VAL A 116 -12.20 -4.10 13.76
C VAL A 116 -13.31 -5.08 14.10
N PRO A 117 -13.00 -6.39 14.26
CA PRO A 117 -14.03 -7.43 14.40
C PRO A 117 -14.94 -7.23 15.62
N ALA A 118 -14.47 -6.52 16.65
CA ALA A 118 -15.28 -6.18 17.83
C ALA A 118 -16.46 -5.22 17.52
N HIS A 119 -16.33 -4.40 16.46
CA HIS A 119 -17.42 -3.52 16.03
C HIS A 119 -18.35 -4.19 15.02
N ASP A 120 -17.89 -5.24 14.36
CA ASP A 120 -18.65 -6.05 13.39
C ASP A 120 -19.32 -5.27 12.27
N ARG A 121 -18.65 -4.21 11.77
CA ARG A 121 -19.21 -3.29 10.77
C ARG A 121 -18.55 -3.39 9.38
N TYR A 122 -17.49 -4.16 9.22
CA TYR A 122 -16.75 -4.20 7.96
C TYR A 122 -17.52 -4.80 6.77
N VAL A 123 -18.50 -5.68 7.02
CA VAL A 123 -19.34 -6.23 5.95
C VAL A 123 -20.32 -5.17 5.40
N GLU A 124 -20.91 -4.35 6.27
CA GLU A 124 -21.75 -3.22 5.86
C GLU A 124 -20.93 -2.19 5.09
N THR A 125 -19.73 -1.87 5.59
CA THR A 125 -18.77 -0.99 4.92
C THR A 125 -18.42 -1.51 3.54
N TRP A 126 -18.23 -2.83 3.41
CA TRP A 126 -17.91 -3.44 2.12
C TRP A 126 -19.06 -3.34 1.11
N ARG A 127 -20.30 -3.47 1.56
CA ARG A 127 -21.49 -3.23 0.70
C ARG A 127 -21.53 -1.80 0.18
N ALA A 128 -21.19 -0.82 1.01
CA ALA A 128 -21.07 0.56 0.59
C ALA A 128 -19.95 0.76 -0.45
N PHE A 129 -18.83 0.06 -0.31
CA PHE A 129 -17.73 0.10 -1.28
C PHE A 129 -18.13 -0.48 -2.64
N ILE A 130 -18.86 -1.60 -2.66
CA ILE A 130 -19.39 -2.20 -3.89
C ILE A 130 -20.25 -1.18 -4.63
N GLU A 131 -21.20 -0.53 -3.95
CA GLU A 131 -22.04 0.48 -4.55
C GLU A 131 -21.25 1.70 -5.03
N SER A 132 -20.28 2.19 -4.23
CA SER A 132 -19.42 3.31 -4.63
C SER A 132 -18.57 3.00 -5.87
N GLN A 133 -18.21 1.74 -6.07
CA GLN A 133 -17.54 1.29 -7.29
C GLN A 133 -18.50 1.28 -8.48
N GLU A 134 -19.74 0.84 -8.30
CA GLU A 134 -20.78 0.89 -9.34
C GLU A 134 -21.14 2.33 -9.73
N GLU A 135 -21.11 3.26 -8.77
CA GLU A 135 -21.30 4.70 -8.98
C GLU A 135 -20.09 5.36 -9.69
N GLY A 136 -18.95 4.68 -9.81
CA GLY A 136 -17.74 5.18 -10.47
C GLY A 136 -16.89 6.10 -9.60
N LEU A 137 -17.18 6.22 -8.29
CA LEU A 137 -16.39 7.00 -7.33
C LEU A 137 -15.08 6.31 -6.94
N VAL A 138 -14.99 4.99 -7.16
CA VAL A 138 -13.83 4.15 -6.87
C VAL A 138 -13.60 3.18 -8.03
N ARG A 139 -12.38 3.08 -8.54
CA ARG A 139 -12.05 2.12 -9.62
C ARG A 139 -11.86 0.70 -9.10
N SER A 140 -11.29 0.55 -7.92
CA SER A 140 -11.02 -0.74 -7.27
C SER A 140 -11.26 -0.66 -5.77
N ILE A 141 -11.80 -1.74 -5.19
CA ILE A 141 -12.07 -1.84 -3.76
C ILE A 141 -11.24 -2.93 -3.12
N GLY A 142 -10.72 -2.66 -1.95
CA GLY A 142 -9.86 -3.58 -1.22
C GLY A 142 -9.98 -3.41 0.29
N VAL A 143 -9.12 -4.12 0.99
CA VAL A 143 -9.08 -4.12 2.44
C VAL A 143 -7.65 -3.96 2.94
N SER A 144 -7.50 -3.63 4.22
CA SER A 144 -6.21 -3.58 4.88
C SER A 144 -6.30 -4.32 6.23
N ASN A 145 -5.26 -5.10 6.54
CA ASN A 145 -5.13 -5.85 7.79
C ASN A 145 -6.16 -6.98 7.98
N PHE A 146 -6.77 -7.47 6.91
CA PHE A 146 -7.72 -8.57 7.00
C PHE A 146 -7.00 -9.92 7.13
N GLN A 147 -7.46 -10.74 8.09
CA GLN A 147 -7.01 -12.12 8.28
C GLN A 147 -7.89 -13.09 7.46
N PRO A 148 -7.49 -14.36 7.27
CA PRO A 148 -8.26 -15.32 6.47
C PRO A 148 -9.74 -15.46 6.85
N ALA A 149 -10.05 -15.37 8.15
CA ALA A 149 -11.44 -15.46 8.63
C ALA A 149 -12.27 -14.23 8.18
N HIS A 150 -11.67 -13.02 8.23
CA HIS A 150 -12.33 -11.79 7.79
C HIS A 150 -12.58 -11.81 6.29
N LEU A 151 -11.59 -12.26 5.49
CA LEU A 151 -11.71 -12.37 4.02
C LEU A 151 -12.80 -13.37 3.63
N ARG A 152 -12.84 -14.55 4.26
CA ARG A 152 -13.88 -15.54 3.99
C ARG A 152 -15.27 -14.97 4.26
N ARG A 153 -15.49 -14.41 5.45
CA ARG A 153 -16.78 -13.85 5.83
C ARG A 153 -17.22 -12.74 4.87
N LEU A 154 -16.30 -11.87 4.48
CA LEU A 154 -16.59 -10.79 3.53
C LEU A 154 -17.13 -11.35 2.21
N VAL A 155 -16.45 -12.36 1.65
CA VAL A 155 -16.85 -13.01 0.39
C VAL A 155 -18.14 -13.82 0.56
N ASP A 156 -18.28 -14.59 1.64
CA ASP A 156 -19.46 -15.41 1.89
C ASP A 156 -20.74 -14.59 2.03
N GLU A 157 -20.66 -13.39 2.63
CA GLU A 157 -21.83 -12.53 2.87
C GLU A 157 -22.14 -11.54 1.73
N THR A 158 -21.17 -11.29 0.83
CA THR A 158 -21.35 -10.28 -0.23
C THR A 158 -21.16 -10.81 -1.66
N GLY A 159 -20.51 -11.96 -1.82
CA GLY A 159 -20.16 -12.52 -3.12
C GLY A 159 -19.01 -11.80 -3.84
N VAL A 160 -18.45 -10.74 -3.26
CA VAL A 160 -17.40 -9.90 -3.88
C VAL A 160 -16.11 -9.98 -3.07
N ALA A 161 -15.03 -10.43 -3.72
CA ALA A 161 -13.71 -10.48 -3.12
C ALA A 161 -12.99 -9.11 -3.24
N PRO A 162 -12.17 -8.71 -2.25
CA PRO A 162 -11.30 -7.55 -2.40
C PRO A 162 -10.21 -7.83 -3.44
N VAL A 163 -9.83 -6.80 -4.22
CA VAL A 163 -8.75 -6.96 -5.20
C VAL A 163 -7.36 -6.85 -4.56
N VAL A 164 -7.29 -6.23 -3.39
CA VAL A 164 -6.05 -5.98 -2.61
C VAL A 164 -6.32 -6.26 -1.14
N ASN A 165 -5.34 -6.84 -0.44
CA ASN A 165 -5.24 -6.79 1.02
C ASN A 165 -3.88 -6.19 1.39
N GLN A 166 -3.90 -5.00 2.00
CA GLN A 166 -2.72 -4.27 2.42
C GLN A 166 -2.37 -4.65 3.87
N VAL A 167 -1.22 -5.30 4.07
CA VAL A 167 -0.86 -5.89 5.38
C VAL A 167 0.53 -5.48 5.82
N GLU A 168 0.80 -5.55 7.13
CA GLU A 168 2.17 -5.49 7.62
C GLU A 168 2.99 -6.63 7.03
N LEU A 169 4.05 -6.28 6.30
CA LEU A 169 4.91 -7.29 5.71
C LEU A 169 6.32 -6.74 5.55
N HIS A 170 7.28 -7.45 6.10
CA HIS A 170 8.69 -7.13 6.06
C HIS A 170 9.50 -8.41 6.38
N PRO A 171 10.85 -8.43 6.26
CA PRO A 171 11.64 -9.64 6.48
C PRO A 171 11.39 -10.40 7.79
N TYR A 172 10.98 -9.70 8.85
CA TYR A 172 10.72 -10.31 10.17
C TYR A 172 9.27 -10.74 10.39
N LEU A 173 8.36 -10.33 9.49
CA LEU A 173 6.95 -10.73 9.46
C LEU A 173 6.53 -10.95 8.00
N GLN A 174 6.75 -12.14 7.48
CA GLN A 174 6.55 -12.40 6.04
C GLN A 174 5.16 -12.90 5.68
N GLN A 175 4.37 -13.29 6.67
CA GLN A 175 2.99 -13.71 6.52
C GLN A 175 2.77 -14.72 5.36
N ALA A 176 3.67 -15.69 5.18
CA ALA A 176 3.67 -16.62 4.05
C ALA A 176 2.33 -17.36 3.88
N GLY A 177 1.66 -17.72 4.98
CA GLY A 177 0.34 -18.34 4.97
C GLY A 177 -0.75 -17.41 4.41
N LEU A 178 -0.75 -16.14 4.83
CA LEU A 178 -1.71 -15.14 4.37
C LEU A 178 -1.48 -14.79 2.89
N ARG A 179 -0.23 -14.63 2.46
CA ARG A 179 0.10 -14.38 1.04
C ARG A 179 -0.37 -15.51 0.13
N ARG A 180 -0.26 -16.76 0.57
CA ARG A 180 -0.77 -17.94 -0.15
C ARG A 180 -2.30 -17.90 -0.28
N GLU A 181 -3.01 -17.57 0.80
CA GLU A 181 -4.47 -17.36 0.77
C GLU A 181 -4.86 -16.23 -0.22
N HIS A 182 -4.07 -15.15 -0.29
CA HIS A 182 -4.28 -14.07 -1.26
C HIS A 182 -4.13 -14.58 -2.69
N GLU A 183 -3.03 -15.30 -2.99
CA GLU A 183 -2.76 -15.86 -4.30
C GLU A 183 -3.89 -16.82 -4.76
N GLU A 184 -4.33 -17.72 -3.88
CA GLU A 184 -5.42 -18.65 -4.14
C GLU A 184 -6.76 -17.96 -4.46
N ARG A 185 -6.96 -16.75 -3.93
CA ARG A 185 -8.17 -15.93 -4.14
C ARG A 185 -8.03 -14.87 -5.23
N GLY A 186 -6.86 -14.73 -5.83
CA GLY A 186 -6.57 -13.67 -6.79
C GLY A 186 -6.52 -12.27 -6.16
N ILE A 187 -6.18 -12.17 -4.88
CA ILE A 187 -6.01 -10.93 -4.13
C ILE A 187 -4.55 -10.50 -4.21
N VAL A 188 -4.27 -9.26 -4.58
CA VAL A 188 -2.91 -8.72 -4.58
C VAL A 188 -2.50 -8.36 -3.15
N THR A 189 -1.30 -8.78 -2.76
CA THR A 189 -0.71 -8.37 -1.47
C THR A 189 -0.04 -7.02 -1.60
N GLU A 190 -0.45 -6.06 -0.79
CA GLU A 190 0.30 -4.83 -0.55
C GLU A 190 1.00 -4.88 0.80
N ALA A 191 2.24 -4.39 0.87
CA ALA A 191 3.04 -4.40 2.08
C ALA A 191 3.17 -2.99 2.68
N TRP A 192 2.59 -2.77 3.87
CA TRP A 192 2.91 -1.59 4.66
C TRP A 192 4.07 -1.86 5.62
N SER A 193 4.79 -0.80 6.00
CA SER A 193 6.05 -0.86 6.74
C SER A 193 7.09 -1.83 6.14
N PRO A 194 7.32 -1.81 4.81
CA PRO A 194 8.15 -2.81 4.14
C PRO A 194 9.59 -2.87 4.66
N LEU A 195 10.08 -1.78 5.23
CA LEU A 195 11.42 -1.67 5.82
C LEU A 195 11.44 -1.86 7.35
N ALA A 196 10.39 -2.45 7.93
CA ALA A 196 10.28 -2.68 9.37
C ALA A 196 10.63 -1.42 10.20
N GLN A 197 10.14 -0.24 9.78
CA GLN A 197 10.45 1.06 10.39
C GLN A 197 11.95 1.36 10.53
N GLY A 198 12.78 0.79 9.64
CA GLY A 198 14.23 0.97 9.62
C GLY A 198 15.03 -0.16 10.26
N ALA A 199 14.39 -1.10 10.96
CA ALA A 199 15.08 -2.21 11.63
C ALA A 199 15.89 -3.12 10.68
N VAL A 200 15.53 -3.14 9.39
CA VAL A 200 16.26 -3.92 8.37
C VAL A 200 17.65 -3.34 8.05
N ALA A 201 17.90 -2.07 8.40
CA ALA A 201 19.14 -1.38 7.99
C ALA A 201 20.40 -1.99 8.62
N ASP A 202 20.28 -2.51 9.84
CA ASP A 202 21.38 -3.06 10.63
C ASP A 202 21.42 -4.59 10.60
N ASP A 203 20.55 -5.24 9.80
CA ASP A 203 20.53 -6.71 9.70
C ASP A 203 21.76 -7.22 8.92
N PRO A 204 22.58 -8.12 9.51
CA PRO A 204 23.83 -8.54 8.88
C PRO A 204 23.62 -9.34 7.58
N VAL A 205 22.50 -10.05 7.43
CA VAL A 205 22.18 -10.77 6.18
C VAL A 205 21.86 -9.78 5.09
N ILE A 206 20.97 -8.82 5.39
CA ILE A 206 20.54 -7.79 4.43
C ILE A 206 21.73 -6.88 4.07
N ALA A 207 22.55 -6.47 5.04
CA ALA A 207 23.72 -5.64 4.81
C ALA A 207 24.75 -6.33 3.88
N ARG A 208 25.01 -7.63 4.07
CA ARG A 208 25.91 -8.41 3.20
C ARG A 208 25.37 -8.51 1.76
N ILE A 209 24.06 -8.75 1.61
CA ILE A 209 23.43 -8.80 0.28
C ILE A 209 23.50 -7.41 -0.38
N ALA A 210 23.27 -6.35 0.39
CA ALA A 210 23.33 -4.98 -0.10
C ALA A 210 24.73 -4.63 -0.62
N GLU A 211 25.80 -5.00 0.11
CA GLU A 211 27.18 -4.82 -0.32
C GLU A 211 27.48 -5.58 -1.62
N ALA A 212 27.01 -6.84 -1.74
CA ALA A 212 27.23 -7.66 -2.93
C ALA A 212 26.61 -7.06 -4.20
N HIS A 213 25.54 -6.30 -4.08
CA HIS A 213 24.83 -5.66 -5.18
C HIS A 213 25.17 -4.17 -5.38
N ASP A 214 26.04 -3.58 -4.55
CA ASP A 214 26.28 -2.13 -4.52
C ASP A 214 24.97 -1.34 -4.35
N ARG A 215 24.17 -1.78 -3.36
CA ARG A 215 22.85 -1.21 -3.01
C ARG A 215 22.74 -0.96 -1.52
N THR A 216 21.72 -0.19 -1.13
CA THR A 216 21.40 -0.03 0.29
C THR A 216 20.53 -1.19 0.80
N PRO A 217 20.54 -1.45 2.13
CA PRO A 217 19.64 -2.42 2.75
C PRO A 217 18.15 -2.17 2.39
N GLY A 218 17.73 -0.91 2.32
CA GLY A 218 16.38 -0.54 1.90
C GLY A 218 16.05 -0.99 0.49
N GLN A 219 16.96 -0.77 -0.47
CA GLN A 219 16.78 -1.21 -1.86
C GLN A 219 16.70 -2.74 -1.96
N VAL A 220 17.52 -3.47 -1.21
CA VAL A 220 17.48 -4.94 -1.18
C VAL A 220 16.11 -5.43 -0.69
N VAL A 221 15.60 -4.89 0.40
CA VAL A 221 14.30 -5.30 0.94
C VAL A 221 13.16 -4.91 0.00
N LEU A 222 13.17 -3.72 -0.60
CA LEU A 222 12.17 -3.33 -1.58
C LEU A 222 12.23 -4.23 -2.82
N ARG A 223 13.42 -4.60 -3.28
CA ARG A 223 13.58 -5.54 -4.38
C ARG A 223 13.05 -6.92 -4.06
N TRP A 224 13.29 -7.40 -2.83
CA TRP A 224 12.75 -8.66 -2.32
C TRP A 224 11.21 -8.66 -2.39
N HIS A 225 10.56 -7.58 -1.92
CA HIS A 225 9.09 -7.45 -2.03
C HIS A 225 8.60 -7.53 -3.48
N VAL A 226 9.26 -6.81 -4.38
CA VAL A 226 8.91 -6.81 -5.80
C VAL A 226 9.05 -8.20 -6.41
N GLN A 227 10.10 -8.95 -6.05
CA GLN A 227 10.32 -10.33 -6.53
C GLN A 227 9.32 -11.34 -5.93
N LEU A 228 8.76 -11.06 -4.75
CA LEU A 228 7.65 -11.81 -4.18
C LEU A 228 6.29 -11.50 -4.84
N GLY A 229 6.25 -10.53 -5.77
CA GLY A 229 5.00 -10.07 -6.39
C GLY A 229 4.19 -9.08 -5.56
N ASN A 230 4.72 -8.60 -4.42
CA ASN A 230 4.02 -7.63 -3.60
C ASN A 230 4.04 -6.24 -4.24
N VAL A 231 3.01 -5.45 -3.96
CA VAL A 231 3.01 -4.00 -4.15
C VAL A 231 3.55 -3.36 -2.86
N VAL A 232 4.43 -2.36 -2.98
CA VAL A 232 5.06 -1.68 -1.84
C VAL A 232 5.03 -0.16 -2.01
N PHE A 233 4.96 0.57 -0.89
CA PHE A 233 4.97 2.04 -0.89
C PHE A 233 5.80 2.55 0.30
N PRO A 234 7.15 2.49 0.19
CA PRO A 234 8.02 3.04 1.22
C PRO A 234 7.73 4.52 1.43
N LYS A 235 7.77 4.96 2.70
CA LYS A 235 7.67 6.37 3.08
C LYS A 235 9.06 6.94 3.31
N SER A 236 9.32 8.11 2.77
CA SER A 236 10.50 8.92 3.09
C SER A 236 10.15 10.41 3.04
N VAL A 237 10.87 11.21 3.82
CA VAL A 237 10.89 12.68 3.75
C VAL A 237 12.24 13.21 3.26
N THR A 238 13.18 12.31 3.00
CA THR A 238 14.54 12.63 2.56
C THR A 238 14.62 12.50 1.05
N PRO A 239 14.93 13.57 0.29
CA PRO A 239 14.95 13.57 -1.18
C PRO A 239 15.79 12.43 -1.76
N GLU A 240 16.98 12.22 -1.23
CA GLU A 240 17.91 11.20 -1.69
C GLU A 240 17.31 9.79 -1.54
N ARG A 241 16.60 9.52 -0.44
CA ARG A 241 15.94 8.23 -0.21
C ARG A 241 14.70 8.03 -1.09
N ILE A 242 13.98 9.12 -1.42
CA ILE A 242 12.84 9.06 -2.35
C ILE A 242 13.33 8.61 -3.72
N GLU A 243 14.45 9.18 -4.21
CA GLU A 243 15.07 8.79 -5.46
C GLU A 243 15.68 7.38 -5.39
N GLU A 244 16.38 7.05 -4.33
CA GLU A 244 17.04 5.77 -4.09
C GLU A 244 16.04 4.60 -4.08
N ASN A 245 14.91 4.75 -3.40
CA ASN A 245 13.86 3.73 -3.32
C ASN A 245 13.25 3.39 -4.68
N LEU A 246 13.32 4.28 -5.68
CA LEU A 246 12.85 4.03 -7.03
C LEU A 246 13.85 3.19 -7.85
N ARG A 247 15.12 3.17 -7.46
CA ARG A 247 16.21 2.47 -8.17
C ARG A 247 16.36 1.03 -7.70
N ILE A 248 15.31 0.22 -7.87
CA ILE A 248 15.26 -1.18 -7.44
C ILE A 248 14.95 -2.16 -8.58
N PHE A 249 14.83 -1.66 -9.82
CA PHE A 249 14.45 -2.46 -10.97
C PHE A 249 15.64 -2.84 -11.87
N ASP A 250 16.84 -2.37 -11.57
CA ASP A 250 18.06 -2.56 -12.34
C ASP A 250 19.00 -3.65 -11.79
N PHE A 251 18.57 -4.36 -10.73
CA PHE A 251 19.26 -5.52 -10.18
C PHE A 251 18.26 -6.61 -9.79
N HIS A 252 18.76 -7.81 -9.50
CA HIS A 252 17.93 -8.96 -9.17
C HIS A 252 18.59 -9.77 -8.05
N LEU A 253 17.82 -10.12 -7.02
CA LEU A 253 18.24 -11.03 -5.96
C LEU A 253 18.21 -12.46 -6.47
N SER A 254 19.27 -13.21 -6.26
CA SER A 254 19.34 -14.63 -6.56
C SER A 254 18.39 -15.44 -5.68
N GLN A 255 18.10 -16.67 -6.08
CA GLN A 255 17.25 -17.56 -5.29
C GLN A 255 17.80 -17.79 -3.87
N SER A 256 19.12 -17.93 -3.74
CA SER A 256 19.77 -18.11 -2.42
C SER A 256 19.62 -16.86 -1.54
N GLU A 257 19.72 -15.66 -2.10
CA GLU A 257 19.50 -14.41 -1.35
C GLU A 257 18.04 -14.23 -0.92
N MET A 258 17.10 -14.62 -1.79
CA MET A 258 15.68 -14.66 -1.42
C MET A 258 15.42 -15.61 -0.26
N GLU A 259 16.02 -16.82 -0.28
CA GLU A 259 15.93 -17.82 0.79
C GLU A 259 16.60 -17.35 2.09
N GLU A 260 17.71 -16.64 2.00
CA GLU A 260 18.36 -16.06 3.19
C GLU A 260 17.50 -14.99 3.84
N ILE A 261 16.81 -14.15 3.06
CA ILE A 261 15.85 -13.16 3.58
C ILE A 261 14.61 -13.90 4.13
N GLU A 262 14.14 -14.96 3.46
CA GLU A 262 13.03 -15.78 3.95
C GLU A 262 13.32 -16.37 5.34
N ALA A 263 14.58 -16.79 5.59
CA ALA A 263 15.01 -17.32 6.87
C ALA A 263 15.00 -16.28 8.03
N LEU A 264 14.80 -15.00 7.74
CA LEU A 264 14.66 -13.94 8.75
C LEU A 264 13.26 -13.86 9.36
N ASP A 265 12.28 -14.60 8.83
CA ASP A 265 10.91 -14.60 9.36
C ASP A 265 10.90 -15.15 10.80
N ARG A 266 10.35 -14.37 11.70
CA ARG A 266 10.21 -14.74 13.11
C ARG A 266 8.85 -14.37 13.69
N GLY A 267 7.89 -14.02 12.81
CA GLY A 267 6.54 -13.65 13.19
C GLY A 267 6.47 -12.37 14.02
N GLU A 268 7.46 -11.50 13.93
CA GLU A 268 7.59 -10.30 14.74
C GLU A 268 6.77 -9.14 14.14
N ARG A 269 5.64 -8.84 14.76
CA ARG A 269 4.76 -7.75 14.39
C ARG A 269 5.18 -6.45 15.07
N ILE A 270 5.22 -5.36 14.31
CA ILE A 270 5.52 -4.00 14.80
C ILE A 270 4.22 -3.24 15.04
N GLY A 271 3.23 -3.44 14.18
CA GLY A 271 1.91 -2.82 14.30
C GLY A 271 0.96 -3.61 15.19
N PRO A 272 -0.29 -3.12 15.34
CA PRO A 272 -1.32 -3.81 16.11
C PRO A 272 -1.72 -5.15 15.50
N ASP A 273 -2.22 -6.06 16.34
CA ASP A 273 -2.84 -7.30 15.91
C ASP A 273 -4.23 -7.03 15.33
N PRO A 274 -4.49 -7.41 14.06
CA PRO A 274 -5.76 -7.16 13.38
C PRO A 274 -6.99 -7.80 14.05
N ASP A 275 -6.82 -8.91 14.78
CA ASP A 275 -7.92 -9.62 15.42
C ASP A 275 -8.39 -8.93 16.71
N THR A 276 -7.53 -8.12 17.32
CA THR A 276 -7.79 -7.48 18.62
C THR A 276 -7.75 -5.95 18.56
N PHE A 277 -7.34 -5.37 17.45
CA PHE A 277 -7.21 -3.92 17.31
C PHE A 277 -8.59 -3.24 17.28
N VAL A 278 -8.84 -2.36 18.27
CA VAL A 278 -10.12 -1.64 18.46
C VAL A 278 -9.95 -0.12 18.60
N ARG A 279 -8.86 0.43 18.13
CA ARG A 279 -8.62 1.88 18.25
C ARG A 279 -9.67 2.66 17.45
N PRO A 280 -10.39 3.62 18.11
CA PRO A 280 -11.32 4.53 17.42
C PRO A 280 -10.59 5.50 16.50
#